data_77bd81d3af3fdb82bede25742a3114b7
#
_entry.id   77bd81d3af3fdb82bede25742a3114b7
#
_cell.length_a   1.000
_cell.length_b   1.000
_cell.length_c   1.000
_cell.angle_alpha   90.00
_cell.angle_beta   90.00
_cell.angle_gamma   90.00
#
_symmetry.space_group_name_H-M   'P 1'
#
loop_
_entity.id
_entity.type
_entity.pdbx_description
1 polymer ?
#
loop_
_entity_poly.entity_id
_entity_poly.type
_entity_poly.pdbx_seq_one_letter_code
_entity_poly.pdbx_strand_id
1 'polypeptide(L)'
;MTKPPLTLYLAAPRGFCAGVDRAIKIVEMALSKWGAPVYVRHEIVHNKYVVDDLRAKGAIFVEELDDCPDDRPVIFSAHGVPKSVPAEAAARQMLYVDATCPLVSKVHIEAERHHENGLQIVMIGHAGHPETVGTMGQLPPGEVLLVETPADVATLSVRDPVRLAFVTQTTLSVDDTAEIVTALQARFPAIVGPHKEDICYATTNRQEAVKAMAAKAEAMLVVGAPNSSNSRRLVEVGARAGCAYAQLVQRAADIDWRALQGITSIGITAGASAPEVLVNEVIDAFRDRYDVTIEQVETAQENVEFKVPRVLRATT
;
A
#
# COMPACT_ATOMS: atom_id res chain seq x y z
N MET A 1 -21.20 13.50 34.92
CA MET A 1 -19.78 13.25 35.25
C MET A 1 -18.94 13.95 34.19
N THR A 2 -17.91 14.66 34.57
CA THR A 2 -16.97 15.26 33.63
C THR A 2 -16.16 14.15 32.97
N LYS A 3 -16.04 14.19 31.64
CA LYS A 3 -15.19 13.24 30.88
C LYS A 3 -13.71 13.45 31.28
N PRO A 4 -12.92 12.36 31.38
CA PRO A 4 -11.48 12.49 31.65
C PRO A 4 -10.76 13.14 30.44
N PRO A 5 -9.72 13.95 30.71
CA PRO A 5 -8.95 14.58 29.64
C PRO A 5 -8.15 13.53 28.84
N LEU A 6 -8.01 13.73 27.52
CA LEU A 6 -7.21 12.89 26.63
C LEU A 6 -6.61 13.73 25.52
N THR A 7 -5.32 13.57 25.26
CA THR A 7 -4.67 14.17 24.09
C THR A 7 -4.60 13.17 22.94
N LEU A 8 -5.13 13.55 21.77
CA LEU A 8 -4.99 12.80 20.54
C LEU A 8 -3.94 13.47 19.64
N TYR A 9 -2.85 12.77 19.38
CA TYR A 9 -1.83 13.16 18.39
C TYR A 9 -2.23 12.61 17.02
N LEU A 10 -2.53 13.49 16.05
CA LEU A 10 -2.89 13.09 14.70
C LEU A 10 -1.71 13.21 13.76
N ALA A 11 -1.34 12.12 13.09
CA ALA A 11 -0.33 12.13 12.04
C ALA A 11 -0.71 13.03 10.87
N ALA A 12 0.26 13.77 10.36
CA ALA A 12 0.19 14.43 9.05
C ALA A 12 1.52 14.20 8.31
N PRO A 13 1.50 13.54 7.14
CA PRO A 13 0.33 13.03 6.42
C PRO A 13 -0.23 11.71 7.00
N ARG A 14 -1.48 11.41 6.66
CA ARG A 14 -2.19 10.14 6.97
C ARG A 14 -3.22 9.84 5.88
N GLY A 15 -3.77 8.62 5.89
CA GLY A 15 -4.87 8.25 5.00
C GLY A 15 -4.48 8.23 3.52
N PHE A 16 -5.42 8.44 2.63
CA PHE A 16 -5.25 8.24 1.19
C PHE A 16 -4.00 8.92 0.62
N CYS A 17 -3.28 8.16 -0.22
CA CYS A 17 -2.20 8.69 -1.06
C CYS A 17 -2.69 8.94 -2.49
N ALA A 18 -1.91 9.69 -3.28
CA ALA A 18 -2.27 10.00 -4.66
C ALA A 18 -2.51 8.76 -5.55
N GLY A 19 -1.82 7.64 -5.28
CA GLY A 19 -2.02 6.37 -5.98
C GLY A 19 -3.39 5.76 -5.71
N VAL A 20 -3.80 5.77 -4.44
CA VAL A 20 -5.11 5.28 -3.98
C VAL A 20 -6.24 6.17 -4.50
N ASP A 21 -6.14 7.49 -4.33
CA ASP A 21 -7.14 8.44 -4.88
C ASP A 21 -7.34 8.25 -6.38
N ARG A 22 -6.24 8.12 -7.13
CA ARG A 22 -6.30 7.86 -8.57
C ARG A 22 -7.00 6.55 -8.88
N ALA A 23 -6.73 5.48 -8.16
CA ALA A 23 -7.32 4.15 -8.43
C ALA A 23 -8.82 4.14 -8.16
N ILE A 24 -9.27 4.73 -7.06
CA ILE A 24 -10.70 4.88 -6.74
C ILE A 24 -11.40 5.72 -7.82
N LYS A 25 -10.83 6.87 -8.17
CA LYS A 25 -11.34 7.76 -9.21
C LYS A 25 -11.47 7.08 -10.57
N ILE A 26 -10.54 6.17 -10.91
CA ILE A 26 -10.62 5.38 -12.15
C ILE A 26 -11.88 4.51 -12.17
N VAL A 27 -12.21 3.82 -11.07
CA VAL A 27 -13.41 2.99 -10.98
C VAL A 27 -14.67 3.84 -11.07
N GLU A 28 -14.73 4.95 -10.34
CA GLU A 28 -15.89 5.87 -10.37
C GLU A 28 -16.11 6.48 -11.76
N MET A 29 -15.03 6.90 -12.43
CA MET A 29 -15.11 7.43 -13.80
C MET A 29 -15.52 6.36 -14.81
N ALA A 30 -15.09 5.12 -14.63
CA ALA A 30 -15.50 3.99 -15.48
C ALA A 30 -16.98 3.69 -15.31
N LEU A 31 -17.49 3.66 -14.07
CA LEU A 31 -18.91 3.52 -13.77
C LEU A 31 -19.74 4.66 -14.40
N SER A 32 -19.24 5.90 -14.30
CA SER A 32 -19.90 7.05 -14.92
C SER A 32 -19.91 6.99 -16.45
N LYS A 33 -18.82 6.50 -17.06
CA LYS A 33 -18.63 6.48 -18.52
C LYS A 33 -19.37 5.33 -19.20
N TRP A 34 -19.31 4.13 -18.64
CA TRP A 34 -19.82 2.91 -19.27
C TRP A 34 -21.06 2.32 -18.59
N GLY A 35 -21.46 2.88 -17.44
CA GLY A 35 -22.54 2.34 -16.62
C GLY A 35 -22.13 1.09 -15.85
N ALA A 36 -22.94 0.73 -14.87
CA ALA A 36 -22.77 -0.52 -14.13
C ALA A 36 -23.27 -1.74 -14.95
N PRO A 37 -22.64 -2.92 -14.76
CA PRO A 37 -21.50 -3.18 -13.93
C PRO A 37 -20.15 -2.85 -14.60
N VAL A 38 -19.17 -2.45 -13.80
CA VAL A 38 -17.75 -2.39 -14.14
C VAL A 38 -17.03 -3.43 -13.29
N TYR A 39 -16.21 -4.26 -13.91
CA TYR A 39 -15.47 -5.31 -13.21
C TYR A 39 -14.12 -4.77 -12.71
N VAL A 40 -13.70 -5.22 -11.55
CA VAL A 40 -12.41 -4.85 -10.95
C VAL A 40 -11.70 -6.13 -10.53
N ARG A 41 -10.53 -6.39 -11.14
CA ARG A 41 -9.73 -7.56 -10.81
C ARG A 41 -8.95 -7.31 -9.53
N HIS A 42 -9.19 -8.12 -8.51
CA HIS A 42 -8.78 -7.97 -7.12
C HIS A 42 -9.39 -6.70 -6.47
N GLU A 43 -9.17 -6.53 -5.17
CA GLU A 43 -9.52 -5.26 -4.53
C GLU A 43 -8.76 -4.11 -5.18
N ILE A 44 -9.44 -3.03 -5.53
CA ILE A 44 -8.79 -1.86 -6.15
C ILE A 44 -7.67 -1.30 -5.26
N VAL A 45 -7.91 -1.31 -3.97
CA VAL A 45 -6.99 -1.03 -2.86
C VAL A 45 -7.39 -1.87 -1.65
N HIS A 46 -6.47 -2.20 -0.76
CA HIS A 46 -6.74 -2.99 0.43
C HIS A 46 -7.47 -2.17 1.50
N ASN A 47 -8.77 -1.98 1.31
CA ASN A 47 -9.66 -1.36 2.30
C ASN A 47 -11.12 -1.77 2.06
N LYS A 48 -11.68 -2.51 3.01
CA LYS A 48 -13.06 -3.04 2.90
C LYS A 48 -14.10 -1.93 2.71
N TYR A 49 -13.98 -0.80 3.41
CA TYR A 49 -14.91 0.32 3.28
C TYR A 49 -14.93 0.86 1.84
N VAL A 50 -13.75 1.05 1.23
CA VAL A 50 -13.63 1.50 -0.16
C VAL A 50 -14.22 0.48 -1.13
N VAL A 51 -13.92 -0.80 -0.93
CA VAL A 51 -14.45 -1.88 -1.78
C VAL A 51 -15.97 -1.95 -1.69
N ASP A 52 -16.54 -1.86 -0.48
CA ASP A 52 -17.99 -1.91 -0.26
C ASP A 52 -18.70 -0.66 -0.84
N ASP A 53 -18.10 0.54 -0.73
CA ASP A 53 -18.61 1.76 -1.35
C ASP A 53 -18.66 1.65 -2.89
N LEU A 54 -17.60 1.14 -3.49
CA LEU A 54 -17.55 0.92 -4.94
C LEU A 54 -18.52 -0.18 -5.42
N ARG A 55 -18.71 -1.25 -4.62
CA ARG A 55 -19.75 -2.27 -4.87
C ARG A 55 -21.15 -1.65 -4.86
N ALA A 56 -21.43 -0.79 -3.87
CA ALA A 56 -22.72 -0.08 -3.81
C ALA A 56 -22.95 0.84 -5.02
N LYS A 57 -21.89 1.34 -5.63
CA LYS A 57 -21.93 2.14 -6.88
C LYS A 57 -22.04 1.29 -8.14
N GLY A 58 -21.93 -0.05 -8.04
CA GLY A 58 -22.09 -0.98 -9.18
C GLY A 58 -20.79 -1.60 -9.70
N ALA A 59 -19.69 -1.51 -8.96
CA ALA A 59 -18.48 -2.27 -9.28
C ALA A 59 -18.61 -3.74 -8.82
N ILE A 60 -18.13 -4.67 -9.65
CA ILE A 60 -18.04 -6.10 -9.33
C ILE A 60 -16.58 -6.48 -9.20
N PHE A 61 -16.20 -6.93 -8.01
CA PHE A 61 -14.83 -7.38 -7.74
C PHE A 61 -14.71 -8.88 -8.01
N VAL A 62 -13.71 -9.25 -8.79
CA VAL A 62 -13.40 -10.63 -9.20
C VAL A 62 -11.93 -10.94 -8.93
N GLU A 63 -11.62 -12.23 -8.82
CA GLU A 63 -10.23 -12.65 -8.63
C GLU A 63 -9.50 -12.79 -9.96
N GLU A 64 -10.13 -13.42 -10.97
CA GLU A 64 -9.51 -13.66 -12.28
C GLU A 64 -10.36 -13.12 -13.43
N LEU A 65 -9.75 -12.98 -14.61
CA LEU A 65 -10.45 -12.48 -15.80
C LEU A 65 -11.54 -13.43 -16.28
N ASP A 66 -11.44 -14.73 -16.01
CA ASP A 66 -12.45 -15.73 -16.37
C ASP A 66 -13.81 -15.45 -15.73
N ASP A 67 -13.83 -14.73 -14.62
CA ASP A 67 -15.07 -14.29 -13.96
C ASP A 67 -15.66 -13.01 -14.60
N CYS A 68 -14.97 -12.43 -15.60
CA CYS A 68 -15.42 -11.23 -16.31
C CYS A 68 -16.03 -11.58 -17.68
N PRO A 69 -17.23 -11.07 -18.01
CA PRO A 69 -17.74 -11.09 -19.38
C PRO A 69 -16.86 -10.26 -20.31
N ASP A 70 -16.64 -10.73 -21.54
CA ASP A 70 -15.76 -10.07 -22.50
C ASP A 70 -16.30 -8.70 -23.00
N ASP A 71 -17.62 -8.49 -22.91
CA ASP A 71 -18.33 -7.28 -23.34
C ASP A 71 -18.40 -6.19 -22.26
N ARG A 72 -17.75 -6.40 -21.10
CA ARG A 72 -17.75 -5.46 -19.99
C ARG A 72 -16.36 -4.91 -19.70
N PRO A 73 -16.28 -3.63 -19.26
CA PRO A 73 -14.99 -3.06 -18.88
C PRO A 73 -14.44 -3.72 -17.61
N VAL A 74 -13.13 -4.02 -17.62
CA VAL A 74 -12.41 -4.52 -16.45
C VAL A 74 -11.30 -3.55 -16.06
N ILE A 75 -11.11 -3.36 -14.76
CA ILE A 75 -10.07 -2.50 -14.19
C ILE A 75 -9.07 -3.37 -13.43
N PHE A 76 -7.80 -3.21 -13.72
CA PHE A 76 -6.72 -3.82 -12.94
C PHE A 76 -6.40 -2.96 -11.73
N SER A 77 -6.18 -3.58 -10.58
CA SER A 77 -6.00 -2.89 -9.30
C SER A 77 -4.74 -2.01 -9.23
N ALA A 78 -4.69 -1.16 -8.22
CA ALA A 78 -3.53 -0.26 -7.99
C ALA A 78 -2.21 -1.00 -7.74
N HIS A 79 -2.28 -2.27 -7.36
CA HIS A 79 -1.11 -3.10 -7.02
C HIS A 79 -0.29 -3.56 -8.24
N GLY A 80 -0.83 -3.41 -9.44
CA GLY A 80 -0.23 -3.94 -10.65
C GLY A 80 -0.60 -5.41 -10.91
N VAL A 81 -0.31 -5.87 -12.12
CA VAL A 81 -0.62 -7.22 -12.58
C VAL A 81 0.56 -7.80 -13.36
N PRO A 82 0.72 -9.15 -13.39
CA PRO A 82 1.64 -9.81 -14.31
C PRO A 82 1.33 -9.47 -15.78
N LYS A 83 2.33 -9.48 -16.64
CA LYS A 83 2.17 -9.24 -18.10
C LYS A 83 1.17 -10.18 -18.79
N SER A 84 0.97 -11.37 -18.23
CA SER A 84 -0.01 -12.33 -18.74
C SER A 84 -1.45 -11.80 -18.69
N VAL A 85 -1.79 -11.00 -17.67
CA VAL A 85 -3.16 -10.50 -17.48
C VAL A 85 -3.59 -9.52 -18.59
N PRO A 86 -2.86 -8.43 -18.91
CA PRO A 86 -3.21 -7.60 -20.05
C PRO A 86 -3.09 -8.32 -21.39
N ALA A 87 -2.20 -9.30 -21.54
CA ALA A 87 -2.10 -10.13 -22.75
C ALA A 87 -3.33 -11.00 -22.95
N GLU A 88 -3.85 -11.61 -21.89
CA GLU A 88 -5.11 -12.37 -21.89
C GLU A 88 -6.31 -11.47 -22.21
N ALA A 89 -6.43 -10.33 -21.54
CA ALA A 89 -7.50 -9.37 -21.81
C ALA A 89 -7.50 -8.92 -23.30
N ALA A 90 -6.31 -8.67 -23.86
CA ALA A 90 -6.16 -8.30 -25.26
C ALA A 90 -6.55 -9.47 -26.22
N ALA A 91 -6.17 -10.70 -25.89
CA ALA A 91 -6.54 -11.88 -26.68
C ALA A 91 -8.06 -12.12 -26.70
N ARG A 92 -8.75 -11.81 -25.60
CA ARG A 92 -10.21 -11.86 -25.46
C ARG A 92 -10.91 -10.59 -25.98
N GLN A 93 -10.16 -9.61 -26.50
CA GLN A 93 -10.68 -8.32 -26.98
C GLN A 93 -11.47 -7.53 -25.92
N MET A 94 -11.15 -7.73 -24.64
CA MET A 94 -11.77 -7.03 -23.52
C MET A 94 -11.38 -5.56 -23.48
N LEU A 95 -12.32 -4.71 -23.10
CA LEU A 95 -12.03 -3.33 -22.73
C LEU A 95 -11.43 -3.31 -21.31
N TYR A 96 -10.14 -3.03 -21.18
CA TYR A 96 -9.54 -2.93 -19.85
C TYR A 96 -8.92 -1.56 -19.57
N VAL A 97 -8.85 -1.20 -18.30
CA VAL A 97 -8.18 0.00 -17.78
C VAL A 97 -7.21 -0.41 -16.69
N ASP A 98 -5.95 -0.05 -16.88
CA ASP A 98 -4.91 -0.30 -15.89
C ASP A 98 -4.88 0.83 -14.84
N ALA A 99 -5.27 0.51 -13.59
CA ALA A 99 -5.20 1.43 -12.47
C ALA A 99 -3.90 1.29 -11.65
N THR A 100 -2.94 0.48 -12.11
CA THR A 100 -1.63 0.34 -11.44
C THR A 100 -1.06 1.69 -11.03
N CYS A 101 -0.66 1.82 -9.77
CA CYS A 101 -0.03 3.03 -9.27
C CYS A 101 1.23 3.36 -10.09
N PRO A 102 1.44 4.62 -10.52
CA PRO A 102 2.65 4.99 -11.27
C PRO A 102 3.96 4.64 -10.56
N LEU A 103 3.97 4.59 -9.22
CA LEU A 103 5.15 4.21 -8.46
C LEU A 103 5.40 2.70 -8.48
N VAL A 104 4.35 1.87 -8.58
CA VAL A 104 4.46 0.43 -8.84
C VAL A 104 4.91 0.19 -10.29
N SER A 105 4.33 0.92 -11.26
CA SER A 105 4.78 0.83 -12.66
C SER A 105 6.26 1.19 -12.82
N LYS A 106 6.78 2.12 -12.00
CA LYS A 106 8.22 2.44 -11.95
C LYS A 106 9.04 1.20 -11.60
N VAL A 107 8.62 0.43 -10.57
CA VAL A 107 9.32 -0.79 -10.16
C VAL A 107 9.29 -1.85 -11.26
N HIS A 108 8.14 -2.03 -11.92
CA HIS A 108 8.00 -2.94 -13.07
C HIS A 108 9.00 -2.60 -14.18
N ILE A 109 9.01 -1.33 -14.62
CA ILE A 109 9.91 -0.84 -15.70
C ILE A 109 11.38 -0.99 -15.26
N GLU A 110 11.71 -0.77 -14.01
CA GLU A 110 13.07 -0.88 -13.51
C GLU A 110 13.55 -2.34 -13.51
N ALA A 111 12.69 -3.26 -13.08
CA ALA A 111 12.96 -4.70 -13.13
C ALA A 111 13.19 -5.17 -14.59
N GLU A 112 12.34 -4.73 -15.54
CA GLU A 112 12.50 -5.03 -16.96
C GLU A 112 13.82 -4.49 -17.51
N ARG A 113 14.14 -3.23 -17.24
CA ARG A 113 15.38 -2.60 -17.69
C ARG A 113 16.63 -3.30 -17.16
N HIS A 114 16.63 -3.70 -15.89
CA HIS A 114 17.74 -4.46 -15.33
C HIS A 114 17.88 -5.83 -16.00
N HIS A 115 16.77 -6.51 -16.25
CA HIS A 115 16.77 -7.79 -16.98
C HIS A 115 17.27 -7.66 -18.40
N GLU A 116 16.86 -6.62 -19.15
CA GLU A 116 17.34 -6.32 -20.50
C GLU A 116 18.87 -6.08 -20.54
N ASN A 117 19.43 -5.56 -19.45
CA ASN A 117 20.88 -5.43 -19.25
C ASN A 117 21.55 -6.75 -18.80
N GLY A 118 20.82 -7.86 -18.78
CA GLY A 118 21.29 -9.20 -18.45
C GLY A 118 21.51 -9.44 -16.96
N LEU A 119 20.86 -8.67 -16.08
CA LEU A 119 20.89 -8.87 -14.64
C LEU A 119 19.73 -9.77 -14.21
N GLN A 120 19.98 -10.69 -13.28
CA GLN A 120 18.91 -11.41 -12.58
C GLN A 120 18.39 -10.53 -11.43
N ILE A 121 17.08 -10.55 -11.18
CA ILE A 121 16.44 -9.62 -10.27
C ILE A 121 16.18 -10.30 -8.93
N VAL A 122 16.47 -9.59 -7.84
CA VAL A 122 16.03 -9.93 -6.49
C VAL A 122 14.91 -8.96 -6.10
N MET A 123 13.71 -9.49 -5.86
CA MET A 123 12.57 -8.74 -5.36
C MET A 123 12.56 -8.82 -3.85
N ILE A 124 12.66 -7.68 -3.17
CA ILE A 124 12.41 -7.57 -1.73
C ILE A 124 10.91 -7.29 -1.57
N GLY A 125 10.16 -8.23 -0.98
CA GLY A 125 8.71 -8.09 -0.88
C GLY A 125 8.08 -9.24 -0.12
N HIS A 126 6.76 -9.22 0.03
CA HIS A 126 6.02 -10.29 0.71
C HIS A 126 5.47 -11.29 -0.29
N ALA A 127 5.69 -12.58 -0.02
CA ALA A 127 5.14 -13.67 -0.81
C ALA A 127 3.60 -13.56 -0.91
N GLY A 128 3.06 -13.75 -2.11
CA GLY A 128 1.62 -13.70 -2.36
C GLY A 128 0.98 -12.31 -2.35
N HIS A 129 1.71 -11.25 -1.99
CA HIS A 129 1.18 -9.90 -2.11
C HIS A 129 0.97 -9.54 -3.59
N PRO A 130 -0.20 -8.96 -3.98
CA PRO A 130 -0.49 -8.65 -5.39
C PRO A 130 0.58 -7.82 -6.09
N GLU A 131 1.19 -6.84 -5.43
CA GLU A 131 2.28 -6.03 -5.98
C GLU A 131 3.54 -6.89 -6.25
N THR A 132 3.89 -7.79 -5.34
CA THR A 132 5.02 -8.71 -5.52
C THR A 132 4.76 -9.67 -6.68
N VAL A 133 3.57 -10.27 -6.73
CA VAL A 133 3.15 -11.14 -7.83
C VAL A 133 3.16 -10.39 -9.15
N GLY A 134 2.64 -9.15 -9.18
CA GLY A 134 2.63 -8.28 -10.35
C GLY A 134 4.03 -7.97 -10.85
N THR A 135 4.95 -7.60 -9.95
CA THR A 135 6.34 -7.28 -10.30
C THR A 135 7.10 -8.52 -10.77
N MET A 136 7.00 -9.64 -10.08
CA MET A 136 7.64 -10.89 -10.49
C MET A 136 7.13 -11.37 -11.85
N GLY A 137 5.84 -11.15 -12.15
CA GLY A 137 5.20 -11.51 -13.42
C GLY A 137 5.52 -10.57 -14.59
N GLN A 138 6.38 -9.55 -14.42
CA GLN A 138 6.89 -8.76 -15.55
C GLN A 138 7.96 -9.50 -16.37
N LEU A 139 8.62 -10.49 -15.77
CA LEU A 139 9.74 -11.23 -16.36
C LEU A 139 9.42 -12.71 -16.47
N PRO A 140 10.18 -13.46 -17.27
CA PRO A 140 10.02 -14.91 -17.37
C PRO A 140 10.20 -15.61 -16.00
N PRO A 141 9.57 -16.77 -15.78
CA PRO A 141 9.75 -17.53 -14.57
C PRO A 141 11.22 -17.82 -14.24
N GLY A 142 11.62 -17.58 -12.97
CA GLY A 142 12.98 -17.78 -12.48
C GLY A 142 13.92 -16.58 -12.67
N GLU A 143 13.53 -15.53 -13.41
CA GLU A 143 14.34 -14.32 -13.57
C GLU A 143 14.22 -13.37 -12.37
N VAL A 144 13.14 -13.46 -11.59
CA VAL A 144 12.94 -12.71 -10.34
C VAL A 144 12.92 -13.65 -9.16
N LEU A 145 13.84 -13.45 -8.22
CA LEU A 145 13.95 -14.21 -6.98
C LEU A 145 13.38 -13.38 -5.84
N LEU A 146 12.58 -13.98 -4.98
CA LEU A 146 11.95 -13.29 -3.85
C LEU A 146 12.78 -13.45 -2.57
N VAL A 147 12.94 -12.37 -1.82
CA VAL A 147 13.45 -12.37 -0.43
C VAL A 147 12.53 -11.52 0.44
N GLU A 148 12.26 -12.01 1.65
CA GLU A 148 11.40 -11.34 2.64
C GLU A 148 12.20 -10.87 3.86
N THR A 149 13.31 -11.55 4.15
CA THR A 149 14.12 -11.36 5.35
C THR A 149 15.62 -11.42 5.04
N PRO A 150 16.51 -10.89 5.92
CA PRO A 150 17.96 -11.11 5.81
C PRO A 150 18.36 -12.58 5.80
N ALA A 151 17.58 -13.47 6.45
CA ALA A 151 17.86 -14.91 6.47
C ALA A 151 17.67 -15.55 5.08
N ASP A 152 16.68 -15.08 4.30
CA ASP A 152 16.47 -15.57 2.93
C ASP A 152 17.67 -15.21 2.04
N VAL A 153 18.26 -14.03 2.27
CA VAL A 153 19.48 -13.62 1.55
C VAL A 153 20.60 -14.62 1.76
N ALA A 154 20.74 -15.18 2.95
CA ALA A 154 21.82 -16.12 3.26
C ALA A 154 21.74 -17.43 2.45
N THR A 155 20.54 -17.85 2.09
CA THR A 155 20.27 -19.10 1.35
C THR A 155 19.94 -18.89 -0.13
N LEU A 156 19.88 -17.63 -0.60
CA LEU A 156 19.48 -17.27 -1.93
C LEU A 156 20.40 -17.92 -2.99
N SER A 157 19.84 -18.69 -3.92
CA SER A 157 20.55 -19.27 -5.04
C SER A 157 20.40 -18.40 -6.28
N VAL A 158 21.50 -17.86 -6.78
CA VAL A 158 21.55 -16.96 -7.94
C VAL A 158 22.33 -17.60 -9.09
N ARG A 159 22.00 -17.19 -10.32
CA ARG A 159 22.66 -17.66 -11.52
C ARG A 159 24.11 -17.18 -11.63
N ASP A 160 24.32 -15.89 -11.36
CA ASP A 160 25.63 -15.23 -11.40
C ASP A 160 25.69 -14.15 -10.30
N PRO A 161 26.56 -14.29 -9.30
CA PRO A 161 26.63 -13.38 -8.17
C PRO A 161 27.12 -11.96 -8.49
N VAL A 162 27.69 -11.74 -9.67
CA VAL A 162 28.16 -10.40 -10.10
C VAL A 162 27.18 -9.74 -11.09
N ARG A 163 26.11 -10.42 -11.49
CA ARG A 163 25.11 -9.92 -12.44
C ARG A 163 23.70 -9.91 -11.80
N LEU A 164 23.56 -9.12 -10.75
CA LEU A 164 22.33 -9.01 -9.99
C LEU A 164 21.86 -7.55 -9.89
N ALA A 165 20.55 -7.36 -9.86
CA ALA A 165 19.92 -6.13 -9.40
C ALA A 165 18.85 -6.45 -8.38
N PHE A 166 18.45 -5.48 -7.55
CA PHE A 166 17.30 -5.64 -6.70
C PHE A 166 16.29 -4.52 -6.91
N VAL A 167 15.02 -4.86 -6.67
CA VAL A 167 13.88 -3.94 -6.58
C VAL A 167 13.09 -4.26 -5.32
N THR A 168 12.25 -3.31 -4.85
CA THR A 168 11.48 -3.52 -3.63
C THR A 168 9.99 -3.28 -3.84
N GLN A 169 9.17 -3.94 -3.03
CA GLN A 169 7.76 -3.60 -2.89
C GLN A 169 7.64 -2.19 -2.29
N THR A 170 6.68 -1.40 -2.77
CA THR A 170 6.55 0.04 -2.43
C THR A 170 6.07 0.31 -1.00
N THR A 171 5.55 -0.70 -0.30
CA THR A 171 4.88 -0.58 1.02
C THR A 171 5.62 -1.27 2.17
N LEU A 172 6.90 -1.56 2.01
CA LEU A 172 7.72 -2.20 3.06
C LEU A 172 8.10 -1.22 4.19
N SER A 173 8.56 -1.76 5.29
CA SER A 173 9.28 -0.99 6.31
C SER A 173 10.60 -0.49 5.74
N VAL A 174 10.87 0.80 5.89
CA VAL A 174 12.13 1.41 5.43
C VAL A 174 13.32 0.78 6.16
N ASP A 175 13.18 0.62 7.47
CA ASP A 175 14.27 0.09 8.32
C ASP A 175 14.53 -1.40 8.01
N ASP A 176 13.48 -2.23 7.92
CA ASP A 176 13.63 -3.66 7.59
C ASP A 176 14.22 -3.87 6.20
N THR A 177 13.80 -3.05 5.24
CA THR A 177 14.35 -3.09 3.88
C THR A 177 15.84 -2.74 3.86
N ALA A 178 16.26 -1.75 4.65
CA ALA A 178 17.66 -1.39 4.77
C ALA A 178 18.53 -2.54 5.33
N GLU A 179 17.99 -3.33 6.28
CA GLU A 179 18.67 -4.53 6.80
C GLU A 179 18.84 -5.60 5.70
N ILE A 180 17.79 -5.85 4.89
CA ILE A 180 17.85 -6.81 3.77
C ILE A 180 18.84 -6.34 2.70
N VAL A 181 18.82 -5.05 2.34
CA VAL A 181 19.73 -4.45 1.36
C VAL A 181 21.17 -4.57 1.83
N THR A 182 21.42 -4.31 3.13
CA THR A 182 22.75 -4.49 3.72
C THR A 182 23.25 -5.93 3.61
N ALA A 183 22.37 -6.91 3.88
CA ALA A 183 22.69 -8.33 3.73
C ALA A 183 22.96 -8.71 2.26
N LEU A 184 22.18 -8.19 1.30
CA LEU A 184 22.38 -8.39 -0.13
C LEU A 184 23.72 -7.83 -0.58
N GLN A 185 24.06 -6.60 -0.20
CA GLN A 185 25.32 -5.95 -0.58
C GLN A 185 26.55 -6.64 0.06
N ALA A 186 26.40 -7.12 1.29
CA ALA A 186 27.45 -7.90 1.94
C ALA A 186 27.74 -9.23 1.24
N ARG A 187 26.68 -9.92 0.77
CA ARG A 187 26.81 -11.20 0.08
C ARG A 187 27.15 -11.04 -1.41
N PHE A 188 26.60 -10.02 -2.07
CA PHE A 188 26.75 -9.73 -3.48
C PHE A 188 27.22 -8.29 -3.69
N PRO A 189 28.51 -7.98 -3.50
CA PRO A 189 29.02 -6.61 -3.53
C PRO A 189 28.80 -5.85 -4.85
N ALA A 190 28.57 -6.57 -5.96
CA ALA A 190 28.30 -5.99 -7.28
C ALA A 190 26.80 -5.77 -7.56
N ILE A 191 25.90 -6.09 -6.62
CA ILE A 191 24.47 -5.96 -6.84
C ILE A 191 24.07 -4.50 -7.09
N VAL A 192 23.24 -4.28 -8.12
CA VAL A 192 22.77 -2.94 -8.51
C VAL A 192 21.42 -2.67 -7.83
N GLY A 193 21.31 -1.57 -7.13
CA GLY A 193 20.04 -1.10 -6.54
C GLY A 193 19.21 -0.27 -7.51
N PRO A 194 17.98 0.10 -7.09
CA PRO A 194 17.13 0.99 -7.86
C PRO A 194 17.77 2.39 -8.00
N HIS A 195 17.53 3.03 -9.14
CA HIS A 195 18.05 4.38 -9.40
C HIS A 195 17.48 5.43 -8.41
N LYS A 196 16.23 5.26 -8.02
CA LYS A 196 15.55 6.01 -6.96
C LYS A 196 14.85 5.01 -6.06
N GLU A 197 14.72 5.34 -4.78
CA GLU A 197 13.99 4.53 -3.81
C GLU A 197 12.68 3.97 -4.37
N ASP A 198 12.45 2.67 -4.17
CA ASP A 198 11.21 2.01 -4.58
C ASP A 198 10.13 2.15 -3.52
N ILE A 199 10.50 2.17 -2.24
CA ILE A 199 9.54 2.47 -1.17
C ILE A 199 8.96 3.86 -1.45
N CYS A 200 7.64 3.93 -1.61
CA CYS A 200 7.02 5.14 -2.08
C CYS A 200 6.99 6.25 -1.02
N TYR A 201 6.97 7.52 -1.47
CA TYR A 201 6.91 8.68 -0.59
C TYR A 201 5.80 8.57 0.47
N ALA A 202 4.63 8.05 0.08
CA ALA A 202 3.50 7.91 0.98
C ALA A 202 3.76 6.91 2.11
N THR A 203 4.48 5.83 1.83
CA THR A 203 4.92 4.84 2.83
C THR A 203 5.96 5.47 3.76
N THR A 204 7.00 6.10 3.22
CA THR A 204 8.06 6.74 4.00
C THR A 204 7.50 7.82 4.91
N ASN A 205 6.70 8.75 4.37
CA ASN A 205 6.16 9.86 5.15
C ASN A 205 5.26 9.38 6.30
N ARG A 206 4.43 8.36 6.07
CA ARG A 206 3.57 7.82 7.14
C ARG A 206 4.37 7.10 8.21
N GLN A 207 5.45 6.40 7.86
CA GLN A 207 6.35 5.78 8.83
C GLN A 207 7.08 6.84 9.66
N GLU A 208 7.57 7.91 9.05
CA GLU A 208 8.18 9.03 9.78
C GLU A 208 7.19 9.72 10.73
N ALA A 209 5.94 9.91 10.32
CA ALA A 209 4.91 10.46 11.17
C ALA A 209 4.60 9.54 12.38
N VAL A 210 4.59 8.23 12.17
CA VAL A 210 4.44 7.24 13.24
C VAL A 210 5.60 7.30 14.23
N LYS A 211 6.85 7.35 13.75
CA LYS A 211 8.04 7.49 14.61
C LYS A 211 7.98 8.76 15.44
N ALA A 212 7.59 9.89 14.84
CA ALA A 212 7.46 11.16 15.54
C ALA A 212 6.34 11.14 16.61
N MET A 213 5.24 10.42 16.36
CA MET A 213 4.16 10.27 17.34
C MET A 213 4.52 9.31 18.46
N ALA A 214 5.24 8.23 18.18
CA ALA A 214 5.64 7.25 19.19
C ALA A 214 6.44 7.86 20.35
N ALA A 215 7.14 8.97 20.10
CA ALA A 215 7.85 9.72 21.12
C ALA A 215 6.94 10.55 22.05
N LYS A 216 5.65 10.72 21.69
CA LYS A 216 4.70 11.59 22.41
C LYS A 216 3.51 10.84 23.00
N ALA A 217 3.12 9.73 22.39
CA ALA A 217 1.91 9.00 22.70
C ALA A 217 2.19 7.70 23.47
N GLU A 218 1.38 7.41 24.48
CA GLU A 218 1.46 6.18 25.28
C GLU A 218 0.91 4.97 24.51
N ALA A 219 -0.05 5.22 23.61
CA ALA A 219 -0.63 4.21 22.73
C ALA A 219 -0.81 4.76 21.31
N MET A 220 -0.95 3.87 20.34
CA MET A 220 -1.17 4.23 18.94
C MET A 220 -2.27 3.40 18.31
N LEU A 221 -3.16 4.06 17.58
CA LEU A 221 -4.14 3.42 16.70
C LEU A 221 -3.81 3.72 15.24
N VAL A 222 -3.73 2.66 14.46
CA VAL A 222 -3.55 2.73 13.01
C VAL A 222 -4.87 2.36 12.34
N VAL A 223 -5.52 3.33 11.72
CA VAL A 223 -6.73 3.08 10.94
C VAL A 223 -6.33 2.43 9.59
N GLY A 224 -6.83 1.22 9.32
CA GLY A 224 -6.47 0.49 8.11
C GLY A 224 -6.98 -0.94 8.08
N ALA A 225 -6.75 -1.63 6.98
CA ALA A 225 -7.20 -3.01 6.78
C ALA A 225 -6.08 -4.02 7.12
N PRO A 226 -6.42 -5.22 7.63
CA PRO A 226 -5.45 -6.23 8.01
C PRO A 226 -4.70 -6.84 6.82
N ASN A 227 -5.26 -6.78 5.61
CA ASN A 227 -4.61 -7.19 4.37
C ASN A 227 -3.80 -6.06 3.69
N SER A 228 -3.81 -4.84 4.25
CA SER A 228 -2.97 -3.73 3.78
C SER A 228 -1.56 -3.83 4.35
N SER A 229 -0.58 -4.09 3.49
CA SER A 229 0.84 -4.12 3.86
C SER A 229 1.25 -2.80 4.53
N ASN A 230 0.91 -1.65 3.92
CA ASN A 230 1.22 -0.34 4.50
C ASN A 230 0.66 -0.18 5.93
N SER A 231 -0.63 -0.52 6.15
CA SER A 231 -1.26 -0.34 7.47
C SER A 231 -0.62 -1.22 8.55
N ARG A 232 -0.29 -2.48 8.21
CA ARG A 232 0.41 -3.40 9.12
C ARG A 232 1.79 -2.87 9.49
N ARG A 233 2.54 -2.37 8.49
CA ARG A 233 3.88 -1.80 8.73
C ARG A 233 3.83 -0.61 9.69
N LEU A 234 2.81 0.23 9.65
CA LEU A 234 2.68 1.36 10.59
C LEU A 234 2.52 0.90 12.04
N VAL A 235 1.80 -0.19 12.29
CA VAL A 235 1.71 -0.79 13.65
C VAL A 235 3.08 -1.28 14.11
N GLU A 236 3.79 -2.01 13.26
CA GLU A 236 5.12 -2.56 13.57
C GLU A 236 6.16 -1.47 13.79
N VAL A 237 6.16 -0.42 12.95
CA VAL A 237 7.03 0.75 13.11
C VAL A 237 6.72 1.48 14.42
N GLY A 238 5.44 1.65 14.78
CA GLY A 238 5.04 2.25 16.06
C GLY A 238 5.54 1.48 17.26
N ALA A 239 5.39 0.16 17.25
CA ALA A 239 5.90 -0.71 18.31
C ALA A 239 7.43 -0.67 18.39
N ARG A 240 8.14 -0.73 17.27
CA ARG A 240 9.61 -0.63 17.20
C ARG A 240 10.12 0.74 17.66
N ALA A 241 9.37 1.81 17.39
CA ALA A 241 9.68 3.17 17.85
C ALA A 241 9.43 3.40 19.36
N GLY A 242 9.00 2.37 20.08
CA GLY A 242 8.85 2.39 21.55
C GLY A 242 7.44 2.67 22.05
N CYS A 243 6.43 2.71 21.18
CA CYS A 243 5.05 2.82 21.62
C CYS A 243 4.64 1.51 22.33
N ALA A 244 4.22 1.61 23.60
CA ALA A 244 3.93 0.44 24.43
C ALA A 244 2.73 -0.37 23.94
N TYR A 245 1.78 0.28 23.27
CA TYR A 245 0.61 -0.36 22.67
C TYR A 245 0.34 0.23 21.30
N ALA A 246 0.30 -0.61 20.27
CA ALA A 246 -0.07 -0.23 18.91
C ALA A 246 -1.11 -1.21 18.36
N GLN A 247 -2.25 -0.70 17.90
CA GLN A 247 -3.37 -1.50 17.40
C GLN A 247 -3.75 -1.06 15.99
N LEU A 248 -3.99 -2.06 15.10
CA LEU A 248 -4.67 -1.86 13.83
C LEU A 248 -6.18 -1.91 14.07
N VAL A 249 -6.90 -0.89 13.59
CA VAL A 249 -8.37 -0.83 13.65
C VAL A 249 -8.91 -0.52 12.26
N GLN A 250 -9.94 -1.25 11.82
CA GLN A 250 -10.62 -0.92 10.57
C GLN A 250 -11.60 0.22 10.76
N ARG A 251 -12.21 0.29 11.96
CA ARG A 251 -13.15 1.32 12.37
C ARG A 251 -13.24 1.43 13.90
N ALA A 252 -13.98 2.39 14.41
CA ALA A 252 -14.10 2.64 15.85
C ALA A 252 -14.58 1.44 16.68
N ALA A 253 -15.38 0.55 16.08
CA ALA A 253 -15.89 -0.65 16.77
C ALA A 253 -14.77 -1.65 17.14
N ASP A 254 -13.62 -1.58 16.49
CA ASP A 254 -12.49 -2.50 16.70
C ASP A 254 -11.57 -2.05 17.86
N ILE A 255 -11.81 -0.86 18.45
CA ILE A 255 -10.94 -0.30 19.49
C ILE A 255 -11.02 -1.16 20.75
N ASP A 256 -9.86 -1.66 21.20
CA ASP A 256 -9.76 -2.32 22.50
C ASP A 256 -9.70 -1.29 23.64
N TRP A 257 -10.87 -0.88 24.10
CA TRP A 257 -11.01 0.08 25.18
C TRP A 257 -10.41 -0.36 26.52
N ARG A 258 -10.19 -1.68 26.71
CA ARG A 258 -9.59 -2.20 27.96
C ARG A 258 -8.09 -1.94 27.96
N ALA A 259 -7.43 -2.12 26.81
CA ALA A 259 -6.01 -1.84 26.66
C ALA A 259 -5.70 -0.33 26.78
N LEU A 260 -6.69 0.53 26.57
CA LEU A 260 -6.53 1.99 26.65
C LEU A 260 -6.91 2.58 28.01
N GLN A 261 -7.18 1.76 29.05
CA GLN A 261 -7.51 2.26 30.37
C GLN A 261 -6.34 2.98 31.04
N GLY A 262 -6.57 4.19 31.53
CA GLY A 262 -5.57 5.00 32.24
C GLY A 262 -4.59 5.74 31.32
N ILE A 263 -4.70 5.57 29.99
CA ILE A 263 -3.90 6.28 29.01
C ILE A 263 -4.40 7.72 28.87
N THR A 264 -3.46 8.66 28.80
CA THR A 264 -3.75 10.11 28.72
C THR A 264 -3.37 10.70 27.37
N SER A 265 -2.65 9.95 26.55
CA SER A 265 -2.22 10.38 25.20
C SER A 265 -2.22 9.22 24.18
N ILE A 266 -2.83 9.45 23.02
CA ILE A 266 -2.95 8.45 21.96
C ILE A 266 -2.56 9.06 20.62
N GLY A 267 -1.68 8.37 19.90
CA GLY A 267 -1.39 8.67 18.50
C GLY A 267 -2.43 8.02 17.57
N ILE A 268 -2.92 8.77 16.60
CA ILE A 268 -3.83 8.25 15.57
C ILE A 268 -3.21 8.53 14.21
N THR A 269 -3.05 7.47 13.42
CA THR A 269 -2.65 7.54 12.02
C THR A 269 -3.55 6.67 11.16
N ALA A 270 -3.37 6.73 9.84
CA ALA A 270 -4.13 5.92 8.90
C ALA A 270 -3.23 5.46 7.76
N GLY A 271 -3.38 4.19 7.37
CA GLY A 271 -2.70 3.63 6.21
C GLY A 271 -3.10 4.32 4.90
N ALA A 272 -2.25 4.21 3.89
CA ALA A 272 -2.41 4.88 2.60
C ALA A 272 -3.69 4.52 1.82
N SER A 273 -4.40 3.49 2.23
CA SER A 273 -5.68 3.05 1.66
C SER A 273 -6.90 3.30 2.57
N ALA A 274 -6.71 3.96 3.73
CA ALA A 274 -7.79 4.25 4.68
C ALA A 274 -8.35 5.66 4.44
N PRO A 275 -9.69 5.81 4.23
CA PRO A 275 -10.31 7.10 4.03
C PRO A 275 -10.41 7.89 5.35
N GLU A 276 -10.37 9.21 5.26
CA GLU A 276 -10.42 10.12 6.42
C GLU A 276 -11.72 9.98 7.24
N VAL A 277 -12.80 9.54 6.61
CA VAL A 277 -14.09 9.28 7.33
C VAL A 277 -13.94 8.24 8.43
N LEU A 278 -13.08 7.22 8.26
CA LEU A 278 -12.82 6.22 9.30
C LEU A 278 -11.93 6.77 10.42
N VAL A 279 -11.03 7.70 10.12
CA VAL A 279 -10.24 8.41 11.12
C VAL A 279 -11.16 9.27 11.99
N ASN A 280 -12.08 10.01 11.37
CA ASN A 280 -13.06 10.82 12.07
C ASN A 280 -13.98 9.98 12.95
N GLU A 281 -14.43 8.79 12.47
CA GLU A 281 -15.20 7.83 13.26
C GLU A 281 -14.46 7.42 14.54
N VAL A 282 -13.16 7.15 14.44
CA VAL A 282 -12.31 6.82 15.59
C VAL A 282 -12.20 8.01 16.54
N ILE A 283 -11.94 9.23 16.03
CA ILE A 283 -11.86 10.45 16.85
C ILE A 283 -13.18 10.69 17.60
N ASP A 284 -14.32 10.55 16.94
CA ASP A 284 -15.63 10.76 17.53
C ASP A 284 -15.93 9.73 18.65
N ALA A 285 -15.50 8.48 18.46
CA ALA A 285 -15.61 7.46 19.52
C ALA A 285 -14.80 7.82 20.79
N PHE A 286 -13.67 8.53 20.64
CA PHE A 286 -12.95 9.09 21.78
C PHE A 286 -13.68 10.29 22.38
N ARG A 287 -14.20 11.20 21.58
CA ARG A 287 -14.99 12.35 22.05
C ARG A 287 -16.22 11.94 22.86
N ASP A 288 -16.81 10.79 22.54
CA ASP A 288 -17.93 10.25 23.30
C ASP A 288 -17.55 9.88 24.76
N ARG A 289 -16.28 9.52 25.00
CA ARG A 289 -15.77 9.02 26.28
C ARG A 289 -14.89 10.00 27.03
N TYR A 290 -14.19 10.88 26.34
CA TYR A 290 -13.13 11.74 26.86
C TYR A 290 -13.37 13.22 26.52
N ASP A 291 -12.77 14.10 27.30
CA ASP A 291 -12.57 15.50 26.93
C ASP A 291 -11.29 15.58 26.09
N VAL A 292 -11.46 15.66 24.77
CA VAL A 292 -10.40 15.43 23.77
C VAL A 292 -9.75 16.73 23.36
N THR A 293 -8.42 16.82 23.53
CA THR A 293 -7.57 17.81 22.88
C THR A 293 -6.87 17.16 21.67
N ILE A 294 -6.88 17.83 20.50
CA ILE A 294 -6.24 17.33 19.29
C ILE A 294 -5.00 18.15 18.97
N GLU A 295 -3.87 17.47 18.78
CA GLU A 295 -2.61 18.03 18.29
C GLU A 295 -2.19 17.35 17.00
N GLN A 296 -1.81 18.13 15.97
CA GLN A 296 -1.25 17.57 14.75
C GLN A 296 0.26 17.35 14.89
N VAL A 297 0.73 16.20 14.40
CA VAL A 297 2.15 15.87 14.26
C VAL A 297 2.45 15.83 12.77
N GLU A 298 2.86 16.98 12.23
CA GLU A 298 3.18 17.14 10.82
C GLU A 298 4.66 16.87 10.59
N THR A 299 4.97 15.93 9.68
CA THR A 299 6.33 15.56 9.30
C THR A 299 6.63 15.84 7.83
N ALA A 300 5.59 15.90 6.98
CA ALA A 300 5.73 16.19 5.56
C ALA A 300 4.41 16.74 4.98
N GLN A 301 4.51 17.46 3.85
CA GLN A 301 3.37 17.87 3.04
C GLN A 301 3.40 17.12 1.71
N GLU A 302 2.27 16.53 1.33
CA GLU A 302 2.13 15.76 0.10
C GLU A 302 1.33 16.57 -0.95
N ASN A 303 2.01 16.92 -2.05
CA ASN A 303 1.43 17.67 -3.17
C ASN A 303 1.51 16.86 -4.48
N VAL A 304 1.40 15.52 -4.36
CA VAL A 304 1.49 14.60 -5.50
C VAL A 304 0.10 14.35 -6.07
N GLU A 305 -0.04 14.47 -7.38
CA GLU A 305 -1.25 14.10 -8.11
C GLU A 305 -0.88 13.24 -9.32
N PHE A 306 -1.63 12.15 -9.52
CA PHE A 306 -1.46 11.26 -10.68
C PHE A 306 -2.63 11.40 -11.65
N LYS A 307 -2.33 11.60 -12.92
CA LYS A 307 -3.34 11.69 -13.97
C LYS A 307 -4.03 10.35 -14.19
N VAL A 308 -5.35 10.38 -14.36
CA VAL A 308 -6.11 9.19 -14.77
C VAL A 308 -5.81 8.80 -16.22
N PRO A 309 -6.00 7.53 -16.64
CA PRO A 309 -5.79 7.07 -18.01
C PRO A 309 -6.55 7.90 -19.05
N ARG A 310 -5.97 8.07 -20.23
CA ARG A 310 -6.57 8.91 -21.31
C ARG A 310 -7.97 8.45 -21.70
N VAL A 311 -8.22 7.14 -21.70
CA VAL A 311 -9.50 6.54 -22.05
C VAL A 311 -10.66 7.02 -21.17
N LEU A 312 -10.39 7.44 -19.94
CA LEU A 312 -11.37 7.96 -18.99
C LEU A 312 -11.51 9.48 -18.98
N ARG A 313 -10.57 10.21 -19.61
CA ARG A 313 -10.67 11.68 -19.66
C ARG A 313 -11.77 12.08 -20.63
N ALA A 314 -12.46 13.19 -20.33
CA ALA A 314 -13.39 13.79 -21.28
C ALA A 314 -12.64 14.08 -22.60
N THR A 315 -13.22 13.71 -23.71
CA THR A 315 -12.76 14.17 -25.02
C THR A 315 -13.09 15.67 -25.09
N THR A 316 -12.09 16.52 -24.97
CA THR A 316 -12.19 17.95 -25.25
C THR A 316 -12.47 18.15 -26.72
#